data_7822990b9f52fafd366c56471d8f428d
#
_entry.id   7822990b9f52fafd366c56471d8f428d
#
_cell.length_a   1.000
_cell.length_b   1.000
_cell.length_c   1.000
_cell.angle_alpha   90.00
_cell.angle_beta   90.00
_cell.angle_gamma   90.00
#
_symmetry.space_group_name_H-M   'P 1'
#
loop_
_entity.id
_entity.type
_entity.pdbx_description
1 polymer ?
#
loop_
_entity_poly.entity_id
_entity_poly.type
_entity_poly.pdbx_seq_one_letter_code
_entity_poly.pdbx_strand_id
1 'polypeptide(L)'
;MGILAAAALASLAGCQSQPLSREELAALDYGPRPEGYEKIIRDYLRTRLMEPDFALVEFKAGPAPLYQKDTVLRERQYGWAVCVMINDKAPRGVYEGFYPMVLYIREGKVVAANGDGLERAAGVRYAHAQCGELGYEVP
;
A
#
# COMPACT_ATOMS: atom_id res chain seq x y z
N MET A 1 21.27 60.12 2.34
CA MET A 1 21.42 58.93 1.51
C MET A 1 20.90 57.75 2.29
N GLY A 2 19.65 57.38 2.05
CA GLY A 2 19.00 56.22 2.69
C GLY A 2 19.05 55.02 1.76
N ILE A 3 19.65 53.93 2.24
CA ILE A 3 19.64 52.67 1.53
C ILE A 3 18.45 51.87 2.08
N LEU A 4 17.41 51.74 1.28
CA LEU A 4 16.28 50.86 1.53
C LEU A 4 16.70 49.44 1.19
N ALA A 5 16.93 48.61 2.22
CA ALA A 5 17.08 47.16 2.05
C ALA A 5 15.71 46.51 1.92
N ALA A 6 15.35 46.13 0.71
CA ALA A 6 14.17 45.33 0.45
C ALA A 6 14.44 43.86 0.86
N ALA A 7 13.87 43.45 1.97
CA ALA A 7 13.87 42.02 2.37
C ALA A 7 12.88 41.26 1.49
N ALA A 8 13.38 40.45 0.57
CA ALA A 8 12.59 39.52 -0.20
C ALA A 8 12.22 38.33 0.70
N LEU A 9 10.98 38.29 1.17
CA LEU A 9 10.39 37.13 1.80
C LEU A 9 10.15 36.04 0.72
N ALA A 10 11.06 35.08 0.64
CA ALA A 10 10.86 33.92 -0.16
C ALA A 10 9.76 33.07 0.50
N SER A 11 8.57 33.09 -0.07
CA SER A 11 7.47 32.21 0.30
C SER A 11 7.86 30.79 -0.09
N LEU A 12 8.25 29.99 0.87
CA LEU A 12 8.33 28.53 0.73
C LEU A 12 6.91 28.00 0.57
N ALA A 13 6.39 27.98 -0.64
CA ALA A 13 5.20 27.24 -0.99
C ALA A 13 5.57 25.76 -0.88
N GLY A 14 5.37 25.17 0.31
CA GLY A 14 5.44 23.74 0.49
C GLY A 14 4.42 23.10 -0.46
N CYS A 15 4.88 22.20 -1.33
CA CYS A 15 4.01 21.37 -2.13
C CYS A 15 3.25 20.42 -1.18
N GLN A 16 2.18 20.90 -0.58
CA GLN A 16 1.17 20.05 0.02
C GLN A 16 0.29 19.59 -1.13
N SER A 17 0.40 18.30 -1.47
CA SER A 17 -0.55 17.70 -2.38
C SER A 17 -1.95 17.83 -1.78
N GLN A 18 -2.83 18.52 -2.51
CA GLN A 18 -4.20 18.70 -2.06
C GLN A 18 -4.94 17.37 -2.12
N PRO A 19 -5.80 17.07 -1.12
CA PRO A 19 -6.62 15.88 -1.17
C PRO A 19 -7.54 15.95 -2.38
N LEU A 20 -7.74 14.81 -3.05
CA LEU A 20 -8.66 14.73 -4.18
C LEU A 20 -10.09 15.07 -3.75
N SER A 21 -10.79 15.82 -4.59
CA SER A 21 -12.22 16.08 -4.44
C SER A 21 -13.03 14.79 -4.63
N ARG A 22 -14.30 14.81 -4.25
CA ARG A 22 -15.20 13.67 -4.50
C ARG A 22 -15.31 13.32 -5.99
N GLU A 23 -15.30 14.32 -6.85
CA GLU A 23 -15.40 14.14 -8.30
C GLU A 23 -14.13 13.49 -8.85
N GLU A 24 -12.96 13.93 -8.40
CA GLU A 24 -11.68 13.33 -8.77
C GLU A 24 -11.55 11.89 -8.26
N LEU A 25 -12.01 11.61 -7.03
CA LEU A 25 -12.05 10.25 -6.50
C LEU A 25 -12.94 9.32 -7.31
N ALA A 26 -14.13 9.82 -7.70
CA ALA A 26 -15.07 9.07 -8.53
C ALA A 26 -14.56 8.85 -9.97
N ALA A 27 -13.67 9.72 -10.45
CA ALA A 27 -13.07 9.63 -11.78
C ALA A 27 -11.80 8.76 -11.83
N LEU A 28 -11.33 8.22 -10.69
CA LEU A 28 -10.18 7.33 -10.68
C LEU A 28 -10.47 6.06 -11.49
N ASP A 29 -9.60 5.77 -12.43
CA ASP A 29 -9.70 4.56 -13.23
C ASP A 29 -8.99 3.40 -12.52
N TYR A 30 -9.78 2.52 -11.94
CA TYR A 30 -9.28 1.28 -11.31
C TYR A 30 -9.04 0.18 -12.35
N GLY A 31 -9.50 0.37 -13.58
CA GLY A 31 -9.52 -0.69 -14.57
C GLY A 31 -10.48 -1.82 -14.22
N PRO A 32 -10.50 -2.90 -15.02
CA PRO A 32 -11.37 -4.05 -14.74
C PRO A 32 -10.94 -4.76 -13.44
N ARG A 33 -11.90 -5.37 -12.77
CA ARG A 33 -11.62 -6.22 -11.62
C ARG A 33 -10.65 -7.33 -12.05
N PRO A 34 -9.52 -7.53 -11.35
CA PRO A 34 -8.51 -8.49 -11.77
C PRO A 34 -9.02 -9.92 -11.65
N GLU A 35 -9.03 -10.63 -12.77
CA GLU A 35 -9.19 -12.08 -12.77
C GLU A 35 -7.83 -12.73 -12.47
N GLY A 36 -7.83 -13.85 -11.75
CA GLY A 36 -6.60 -14.51 -11.37
C GLY A 36 -5.71 -13.69 -10.42
N TYR A 37 -6.29 -12.81 -9.63
CA TYR A 37 -5.55 -11.96 -8.69
C TYR A 37 -4.67 -12.74 -7.70
N GLU A 38 -5.06 -13.94 -7.33
CA GLU A 38 -4.26 -14.79 -6.46
C GLU A 38 -2.91 -15.15 -7.10
N LYS A 39 -2.91 -15.47 -8.39
CA LYS A 39 -1.66 -15.74 -9.12
C LYS A 39 -0.80 -14.48 -9.21
N ILE A 40 -1.39 -13.32 -9.52
CA ILE A 40 -0.69 -12.04 -9.59
C ILE A 40 0.02 -11.75 -8.27
N ILE A 41 -0.68 -11.94 -7.16
CA ILE A 41 -0.14 -11.72 -5.81
C ILE A 41 0.96 -12.73 -5.49
N ARG A 42 0.75 -14.00 -5.76
CA ARG A 42 1.78 -15.03 -5.51
C ARG A 42 3.05 -14.79 -6.32
N ASP A 43 2.93 -14.40 -7.58
CA ASP A 43 4.07 -14.06 -8.42
C ASP A 43 4.82 -12.83 -7.88
N TYR A 44 4.10 -11.82 -7.39
CA TYR A 44 4.70 -10.66 -6.73
C TYR A 44 5.46 -11.07 -5.45
N LEU A 45 4.85 -11.87 -4.59
CA LEU A 45 5.44 -12.32 -3.33
C LEU A 45 6.70 -13.16 -3.55
N ARG A 46 6.81 -13.91 -4.63
CA ARG A 46 8.02 -14.66 -4.99
C ARG A 46 9.26 -13.80 -5.11
N THR A 47 9.08 -12.53 -5.47
CA THR A 47 10.20 -11.58 -5.60
C THR A 47 10.50 -10.82 -4.32
N ARG A 48 9.67 -10.98 -3.28
CA ARG A 48 9.73 -10.20 -2.03
C ARG A 48 10.04 -11.02 -0.79
N LEU A 49 9.57 -12.25 -0.74
CA LEU A 49 9.80 -13.13 0.39
C LEU A 49 11.13 -13.84 0.27
N MET A 50 11.78 -14.14 1.40
CA MET A 50 13.07 -14.83 1.42
C MET A 50 12.92 -16.30 1.01
N GLU A 51 11.87 -16.95 1.49
CA GLU A 51 11.57 -18.37 1.22
C GLU A 51 10.15 -18.50 0.67
N PRO A 52 9.90 -18.01 -0.57
CA PRO A 52 8.54 -17.90 -1.09
C PRO A 52 7.82 -19.24 -1.24
N ASP A 53 8.55 -20.33 -1.50
CA ASP A 53 7.98 -21.66 -1.67
C ASP A 53 7.47 -22.26 -0.34
N PHE A 54 7.93 -21.73 0.79
CA PHE A 54 7.51 -22.16 2.13
C PHE A 54 6.58 -21.18 2.82
N ALA A 55 6.30 -20.04 2.19
CA ALA A 55 5.40 -19.04 2.75
C ALA A 55 3.96 -19.54 2.75
N LEU A 56 3.28 -19.33 3.87
CA LEU A 56 1.86 -19.55 4.00
C LEU A 56 1.14 -18.26 3.67
N VAL A 57 0.26 -18.28 2.69
CA VAL A 57 -0.48 -17.10 2.22
C VAL A 57 -1.97 -17.40 2.25
N GLU A 58 -2.70 -16.63 3.03
CA GLU A 58 -4.15 -16.72 3.14
C GLU A 58 -4.80 -15.46 2.59
N PHE A 59 -5.70 -15.61 1.62
CA PHE A 59 -6.49 -14.52 1.05
C PHE A 59 -7.72 -14.27 1.94
N LYS A 60 -7.85 -13.05 2.47
CA LYS A 60 -8.88 -12.73 3.50
C LYS A 60 -9.99 -11.84 3.00
N ALA A 61 -9.69 -10.83 2.19
CA ALA A 61 -10.67 -9.89 1.68
C ALA A 61 -10.25 -9.27 0.35
N GLY A 62 -11.23 -8.81 -0.40
CA GLY A 62 -11.02 -8.24 -1.74
C GLY A 62 -11.08 -9.31 -2.84
N PRO A 63 -10.80 -8.93 -4.09
CA PRO A 63 -10.45 -7.58 -4.56
C PRO A 63 -11.62 -6.60 -4.46
N ALA A 64 -11.33 -5.42 -3.92
CA ALA A 64 -12.27 -4.29 -3.89
C ALA A 64 -11.52 -2.97 -4.15
N PRO A 65 -12.17 -1.96 -4.75
CA PRO A 65 -11.55 -0.68 -4.97
C PRO A 65 -11.18 -0.03 -3.63
N LEU A 66 -9.94 0.43 -3.50
CA LEU A 66 -9.49 1.15 -2.33
C LEU A 66 -8.57 2.29 -2.75
N TYR A 67 -8.70 3.42 -2.09
CA TYR A 67 -7.88 4.60 -2.29
C TYR A 67 -7.25 5.03 -0.97
N GLN A 68 -5.95 5.27 -1.00
CA GLN A 68 -5.20 5.85 0.10
C GLN A 68 -4.56 7.15 -0.37
N LYS A 69 -4.86 8.24 0.32
CA LYS A 69 -4.26 9.53 0.03
C LYS A 69 -2.75 9.50 0.26
N ASP A 70 -2.05 10.36 -0.44
CA ASP A 70 -0.65 10.62 -0.17
C ASP A 70 -0.44 11.26 1.22
N THR A 71 0.72 11.00 1.76
CA THR A 71 1.21 11.60 3.01
C THR A 71 2.60 12.15 2.76
N VAL A 72 3.19 12.81 3.76
CA VAL A 72 4.57 13.31 3.66
C VAL A 72 5.59 12.21 3.32
N LEU A 73 5.28 10.97 3.72
CA LEU A 73 6.20 9.82 3.59
C LEU A 73 5.75 8.80 2.54
N ARG A 74 4.59 8.97 1.92
CA ARG A 74 4.01 7.98 1.03
C ARG A 74 3.23 8.63 -0.09
N GLU A 75 3.49 8.15 -1.30
CA GLU A 75 2.67 8.50 -2.45
C GLU A 75 1.27 7.89 -2.34
N ARG A 76 0.32 8.51 -3.03
CA ARG A 76 -1.05 8.00 -3.17
C ARG A 76 -1.04 6.56 -3.70
N GLN A 77 -1.89 5.73 -3.12
CA GLN A 77 -2.08 4.35 -3.53
C GLN A 77 -3.55 4.12 -3.87
N TYR A 78 -3.82 3.49 -4.99
CA TYR A 78 -5.17 3.06 -5.32
C TYR A 78 -5.15 1.90 -6.33
N GLY A 79 -6.20 1.13 -6.30
CA GLY A 79 -6.38 -0.02 -7.16
C GLY A 79 -7.38 -1.00 -6.57
N TRP A 80 -7.45 -2.18 -7.14
CA TRP A 80 -8.16 -3.31 -6.58
C TRP A 80 -7.32 -3.89 -5.45
N ALA A 81 -7.74 -3.62 -4.23
CA ALA A 81 -7.01 -4.00 -3.03
C ALA A 81 -7.41 -5.38 -2.53
N VAL A 82 -6.42 -6.14 -2.12
CA VAL A 82 -6.57 -7.48 -1.56
C VAL A 82 -5.84 -7.56 -0.23
N CYS A 83 -6.53 -7.97 0.81
CA CYS A 83 -5.93 -8.29 2.11
C CYS A 83 -5.50 -9.75 2.15
N VAL A 84 -4.24 -9.98 2.48
CA VAL A 84 -3.69 -11.32 2.71
C VAL A 84 -3.03 -11.39 4.08
N MET A 85 -3.02 -12.58 4.67
CA MET A 85 -2.21 -12.90 5.84
C MET A 85 -1.05 -13.76 5.38
N ILE A 86 0.16 -13.39 5.77
CA ILE A 86 1.39 -14.07 5.36
C ILE A 86 2.14 -14.55 6.60
N ASN A 87 2.58 -15.80 6.55
CA ASN A 87 3.52 -16.35 7.51
C ASN A 87 4.72 -16.88 6.73
N ASP A 88 5.76 -16.08 6.66
CA ASP A 88 6.98 -16.45 5.96
C ASP A 88 7.99 -17.10 6.90
N LYS A 89 8.85 -17.90 6.31
CA LYS A 89 9.88 -18.60 7.03
C LYS A 89 11.09 -17.67 7.21
N ALA A 90 11.48 -17.44 8.46
CA ALA A 90 12.68 -16.68 8.77
C ALA A 90 13.95 -17.41 8.30
N PRO A 91 15.12 -16.71 8.16
CA PRO A 91 16.38 -17.31 7.69
C PRO A 91 16.83 -18.55 8.47
N ARG A 92 16.37 -18.69 9.72
CA ARG A 92 16.67 -19.84 10.59
C ARG A 92 15.68 -21.01 10.45
N GLY A 93 14.76 -20.94 9.49
CA GLY A 93 13.77 -21.98 9.26
C GLY A 93 12.59 -21.97 10.21
N VAL A 94 12.37 -20.88 10.93
CA VAL A 94 11.26 -20.73 11.90
C VAL A 94 10.19 -19.79 11.33
N TYR A 95 8.92 -20.17 11.47
CA TYR A 95 7.78 -19.28 11.20
C TYR A 95 7.57 -18.35 12.38
N GLU A 96 7.49 -17.04 12.11
CA GLU A 96 7.36 -16.00 13.14
C GLU A 96 5.90 -15.58 13.41
N GLY A 97 4.95 -16.18 12.70
CA GLY A 97 3.53 -15.86 12.80
C GLY A 97 3.00 -15.07 11.60
N PHE A 98 1.68 -15.02 11.48
CA PHE A 98 1.01 -14.30 10.41
C PHE A 98 1.06 -12.79 10.61
N TYR A 99 1.26 -12.07 9.53
CA TYR A 99 1.13 -10.63 9.48
C TYR A 99 0.30 -10.22 8.26
N PRO A 100 -0.45 -9.11 8.34
CA PRO A 100 -1.25 -8.65 7.22
C PRO A 100 -0.41 -7.95 6.17
N MET A 101 -0.82 -8.12 4.92
CA MET A 101 -0.36 -7.32 3.79
C MET A 101 -1.56 -6.95 2.92
N VAL A 102 -1.58 -5.71 2.45
CA VAL A 102 -2.56 -5.26 1.46
C VAL A 102 -1.84 -4.92 0.17
N LEU A 103 -2.30 -5.53 -0.92
CA LEU A 103 -1.73 -5.34 -2.24
C LEU A 103 -2.77 -4.68 -3.14
N TYR A 104 -2.33 -3.70 -3.91
CA TYR A 104 -3.16 -2.94 -4.86
C TYR A 104 -2.82 -3.38 -6.28
N ILE A 105 -3.83 -3.79 -7.02
CA ILE A 105 -3.69 -4.29 -8.39
C ILE A 105 -4.35 -3.30 -9.36
N ARG A 106 -3.64 -2.94 -10.42
CA ARG A 106 -4.18 -2.26 -11.61
C ARG A 106 -3.53 -2.84 -12.85
N GLU A 107 -4.35 -3.04 -13.88
CA GLU A 107 -3.86 -3.55 -15.19
C GLU A 107 -3.04 -4.84 -15.06
N GLY A 108 -3.48 -5.75 -14.20
CA GLY A 108 -2.84 -7.05 -14.02
C GLY A 108 -1.53 -7.03 -13.24
N LYS A 109 -1.17 -5.92 -12.59
CA LYS A 109 0.07 -5.77 -11.83
C LYS A 109 -0.18 -5.26 -10.42
N VAL A 110 0.66 -5.69 -9.48
CA VAL A 110 0.74 -5.08 -8.16
C VAL A 110 1.43 -3.72 -8.29
N VAL A 111 0.70 -2.64 -8.02
CA VAL A 111 1.21 -1.26 -8.12
C VAL A 111 1.61 -0.68 -6.77
N ALA A 112 1.13 -1.25 -5.68
CA ALA A 112 1.52 -0.87 -4.32
C ALA A 112 1.27 -2.02 -3.36
N ALA A 113 2.02 -2.06 -2.27
CA ALA A 113 1.84 -3.02 -1.19
C ALA A 113 2.17 -2.37 0.17
N ASN A 114 1.41 -2.71 1.19
CA ASN A 114 1.64 -2.31 2.58
C ASN A 114 1.80 -3.56 3.43
N GLY A 115 2.72 -3.52 4.38
CA GLY A 115 3.10 -4.68 5.19
C GLY A 115 4.38 -5.35 4.71
N ASP A 116 5.02 -4.80 3.67
CA ASP A 116 6.23 -5.29 3.03
C ASP A 116 7.45 -4.42 3.37
N GLY A 117 8.65 -4.99 3.33
CA GLY A 117 9.93 -4.29 3.31
C GLY A 117 10.56 -3.98 4.68
N LEU A 118 11.56 -3.11 4.66
CA LEU A 118 12.35 -2.70 5.84
C LEU A 118 11.53 -1.94 6.89
N GLU A 119 10.44 -1.32 6.48
CA GLU A 119 9.50 -0.61 7.35
C GLU A 119 8.33 -1.50 7.80
N ARG A 120 8.56 -2.79 7.92
CA ARG A 120 7.55 -3.80 8.22
C ARG A 120 6.58 -3.39 9.35
N ALA A 121 7.11 -2.83 10.45
CA ALA A 121 6.28 -2.42 11.59
C ALA A 121 5.28 -1.31 11.25
N ALA A 122 5.69 -0.29 10.48
CA ALA A 122 4.80 0.77 10.03
C ALA A 122 3.85 0.25 8.94
N GLY A 123 4.37 -0.50 7.97
CA GLY A 123 3.59 -1.11 6.90
C GLY A 123 2.51 -2.05 7.42
N VAL A 124 2.79 -2.84 8.45
CA VAL A 124 1.84 -3.73 9.10
C VAL A 124 0.68 -2.94 9.72
N ARG A 125 0.93 -1.83 10.39
CA ARG A 125 -0.14 -0.98 10.95
C ARG A 125 -1.07 -0.42 9.88
N TYR A 126 -0.53 0.00 8.74
CA TYR A 126 -1.35 0.43 7.60
C TYR A 126 -2.15 -0.73 7.03
N ALA A 127 -1.53 -1.90 6.89
CA ALA A 127 -2.21 -3.09 6.40
C ALA A 127 -3.36 -3.53 7.32
N HIS A 128 -3.21 -3.43 8.64
CA HIS A 128 -4.30 -3.66 9.60
C HIS A 128 -5.52 -2.79 9.30
N ALA A 129 -5.30 -1.47 9.20
CA ALA A 129 -6.38 -0.52 8.93
C ALA A 129 -7.05 -0.79 7.58
N GLN A 130 -6.26 -1.06 6.54
CA GLN A 130 -6.75 -1.28 5.19
C GLN A 130 -7.47 -2.63 5.04
N CYS A 131 -7.00 -3.67 5.71
CA CYS A 131 -7.74 -4.93 5.81
C CYS A 131 -9.13 -4.72 6.43
N GLY A 132 -9.20 -3.91 7.51
CA GLY A 132 -10.47 -3.53 8.14
C GLY A 132 -11.41 -2.79 7.18
N GLU A 133 -10.90 -1.86 6.39
CA GLU A 133 -11.68 -1.18 5.33
C GLU A 133 -12.21 -2.17 4.28
N LEU A 134 -11.48 -3.24 3.99
CA LEU A 134 -11.90 -4.32 3.10
C LEU A 134 -12.86 -5.33 3.76
N GLY A 135 -13.14 -5.20 5.05
CA GLY A 135 -14.05 -6.06 5.79
C GLY A 135 -13.40 -7.21 6.55
N TYR A 136 -12.08 -7.23 6.67
CA TYR A 136 -11.36 -8.22 7.45
C TYR A 136 -10.66 -7.60 8.66
N GLU A 137 -11.16 -7.93 9.85
CA GLU A 137 -10.52 -7.55 11.10
C GLU A 137 -9.33 -8.48 11.38
N VAL A 138 -8.14 -7.92 11.40
CA VAL A 138 -6.92 -8.66 11.70
C VAL A 138 -6.89 -8.98 13.19
N PRO A 139 -6.69 -10.25 13.59
CA PRO A 139 -6.66 -10.66 15.00
C PRO A 139 -5.53 -10.00 15.79
#